data_ae4f9bd5ed04415a094b1a29040cf84d
#
_entry.id   ae4f9bd5ed04415a094b1a29040cf84d
#
_cell.length_a   1.000
_cell.length_b   1.000
_cell.length_c   1.000
_cell.angle_alpha   90.00
_cell.angle_beta   90.00
_cell.angle_gamma   90.00
#
_symmetry.space_group_name_H-M   'P 1'
#
loop_
_entity.id
_entity.type
_entity.pdbx_description
1 polymer ?
#
loop_
_entity_poly.entity_id
_entity_poly.type
_entity_poly.pdbx_seq_one_letter_code
_entity_poly.pdbx_strand_id
1 'polypeptide(L)'
;EIMPSLVGSEMCIRDRALTFDEPVTCAHLAKKIGPGLAKAAIAAEVNGVITDISHTIEQDSNVRIITRKDEAALDLIRHDAAHVMAQAVQILFPGTQVTIGPSIEKGFYYDFAREEPFTPEDLEKIENCMAEIVEENAPFVREIWDRDEAIAKFSEMGEKYKAELIESLPKEEEVSIYKQGVWFDLCRGPHLPSTGHVGKGFKLLKLAGAYWRGDAKNKMLQRIYGTAWRDPKELRTYLHQLEEAEKRDHRRLGVEMDLFHFQEEAMGSAFWHPKGWTIYRLVEIYMRQRLERAGYKEVNTPLLYDRKLWEESGHWEKFREHMFTVDTQDERTLAVKPMNCPGHVQLFRQGIKSYRDLPLRIAEFGSCHRYEPSGALHGLMRARAFTQDDAHIFCTEEQITSETEIFCDLLQVIYADFGFSDVSVKFSDRPTIRAGADYVWEKSETALIKAVEAAGLKYSLNPGEGAFYGPKLEFVLRDAIGRDWQCGTLQVDFVLPERLDAEYVGEDGQKHRPVMLHRAILGSFERFIGILLENHAGKMPLWLAPIQVVIATITDASNEYADEVANAVLKSGIRFELDLR
;
A
#
# COMPACT_ATOMS: atom_id res chain seq x y z
N GLU A 1 15.68 -8.45 -38.41
CA GLU A 1 14.84 -8.81 -39.58
C GLU A 1 14.51 -10.28 -39.50
N ILE A 2 13.25 -10.56 -39.30
CA ILE A 2 12.68 -11.90 -39.17
C ILE A 2 12.06 -12.23 -40.54
N MET A 3 12.55 -13.29 -41.16
CA MET A 3 11.89 -13.85 -42.35
C MET A 3 10.81 -14.84 -41.89
N PRO A 4 9.60 -14.80 -42.47
CA PRO A 4 8.59 -15.79 -42.19
C PRO A 4 8.72 -16.93 -43.16
N SER A 5 8.79 -18.15 -42.69
CA SER A 5 8.12 -19.27 -43.34
C SER A 5 8.38 -20.61 -42.65
N LEU A 6 7.30 -21.33 -42.54
CA LEU A 6 7.13 -22.78 -42.68
C LEU A 6 7.27 -23.64 -41.43
N VAL A 7 6.09 -24.15 -41.01
CA VAL A 7 5.86 -25.47 -40.40
C VAL A 7 6.99 -25.89 -39.42
N GLY A 8 6.88 -25.44 -38.23
CA GLY A 8 7.74 -25.74 -37.10
C GLY A 8 7.68 -24.58 -36.11
N SER A 9 7.11 -24.78 -34.92
CA SER A 9 7.06 -23.72 -33.92
C SER A 9 8.47 -23.42 -33.42
N GLU A 10 8.99 -22.20 -33.69
CA GLU A 10 10.23 -21.71 -33.09
C GLU A 10 9.96 -21.13 -31.70
N MET A 11 10.73 -21.60 -30.71
CA MET A 11 10.63 -21.16 -29.33
C MET A 11 11.91 -20.44 -28.89
N CYS A 12 11.82 -19.17 -28.53
CA CYS A 12 12.93 -18.42 -27.95
C CYS A 12 12.98 -18.62 -26.43
N ILE A 13 14.04 -19.22 -25.93
CA ILE A 13 14.37 -19.33 -24.51
C ILE A 13 15.65 -18.55 -24.30
N ARG A 14 15.53 -17.42 -23.66
CA ARG A 14 16.57 -16.45 -23.25
C ARG A 14 17.82 -16.31 -24.14
N ASP A 15 18.10 -17.18 -25.11
CA ASP A 15 19.21 -17.13 -26.07
C ASP A 15 19.24 -18.36 -27.03
N ARG A 16 18.17 -19.18 -27.07
CA ARG A 16 18.12 -20.35 -27.93
C ARG A 16 16.76 -20.51 -28.60
N ALA A 17 16.72 -20.63 -29.90
CA ALA A 17 15.55 -21.08 -30.62
C ALA A 17 15.55 -22.61 -30.64
N LEU A 18 14.41 -23.23 -30.33
CA LEU A 18 14.16 -24.66 -30.44
C LEU A 18 12.99 -24.88 -31.40
N THR A 19 13.15 -25.79 -32.34
CA THR A 19 12.13 -26.14 -33.34
C THR A 19 11.54 -27.51 -33.03
N PHE A 20 10.21 -27.60 -33.14
CA PHE A 20 9.46 -28.84 -32.95
C PHE A 20 8.53 -29.05 -34.13
N ASP A 21 8.38 -30.29 -34.57
CA ASP A 21 7.53 -30.67 -35.70
C ASP A 21 6.05 -30.82 -35.32
N GLU A 22 5.76 -30.89 -34.00
CA GLU A 22 4.41 -31.07 -33.46
C GLU A 22 4.24 -30.14 -32.21
N PRO A 23 2.98 -29.78 -31.86
CA PRO A 23 2.72 -29.06 -30.63
C PRO A 23 3.35 -29.73 -29.39
N VAL A 24 3.97 -28.95 -28.52
CA VAL A 24 4.68 -29.48 -27.34
C VAL A 24 4.20 -28.85 -26.07
N THR A 25 4.20 -29.62 -24.99
CA THR A 25 3.91 -29.06 -23.65
C THR A 25 5.12 -28.33 -23.09
N CYS A 26 4.86 -27.33 -22.22
CA CYS A 26 5.92 -26.64 -21.48
C CYS A 26 6.78 -27.62 -20.68
N ALA A 27 6.20 -28.69 -20.14
CA ALA A 27 6.91 -29.76 -19.45
C ALA A 27 7.88 -30.50 -20.39
N HIS A 28 7.46 -30.81 -21.61
CA HIS A 28 8.32 -31.44 -22.62
C HIS A 28 9.48 -30.53 -22.99
N LEU A 29 9.21 -29.24 -23.17
CA LEU A 29 10.23 -28.23 -23.43
C LEU A 29 11.26 -28.18 -22.30
N ALA A 30 10.83 -28.11 -21.04
CA ALA A 30 11.73 -28.12 -19.88
C ALA A 30 12.61 -29.39 -19.87
N LYS A 31 12.04 -30.53 -20.23
CA LYS A 31 12.78 -31.81 -20.33
C LYS A 31 13.81 -31.79 -21.47
N LYS A 32 13.47 -31.18 -22.61
CA LYS A 32 14.39 -31.07 -23.79
C LYS A 32 15.59 -30.17 -23.48
N ILE A 33 15.38 -29.12 -22.64
CA ILE A 33 16.45 -28.22 -22.20
C ILE A 33 17.41 -28.95 -21.25
N GLY A 34 16.85 -29.71 -20.31
CA GLY A 34 17.67 -30.49 -19.39
C GLY A 34 16.90 -31.12 -18.23
N PRO A 35 17.35 -32.26 -17.71
CA PRO A 35 16.65 -33.01 -16.66
C PRO A 35 16.54 -32.24 -15.33
N GLY A 36 17.53 -31.38 -15.03
CA GLY A 36 17.49 -30.52 -13.85
C GLY A 36 16.37 -29.47 -13.91
N LEU A 37 16.21 -28.84 -15.06
CA LEU A 37 15.13 -27.87 -15.29
C LEU A 37 13.77 -28.55 -15.29
N ALA A 38 13.63 -29.72 -15.94
CA ALA A 38 12.40 -30.50 -15.94
C ALA A 38 11.91 -30.83 -14.52
N LYS A 39 12.83 -31.17 -13.61
CA LYS A 39 12.53 -31.46 -12.20
C LYS A 39 12.17 -30.21 -11.40
N ALA A 40 12.74 -29.06 -11.75
CA ALA A 40 12.55 -27.81 -11.04
C ALA A 40 11.38 -26.98 -11.57
N ALA A 41 10.89 -27.26 -12.78
CA ALA A 41 9.83 -26.53 -13.45
C ALA A 41 8.49 -26.72 -12.75
N ILE A 42 7.82 -25.62 -12.45
CA ILE A 42 6.50 -25.62 -11.80
C ILE A 42 5.42 -24.94 -12.64
N ALA A 43 5.79 -24.07 -13.55
CA ALA A 43 4.92 -23.38 -14.49
C ALA A 43 5.74 -22.88 -15.69
N ALA A 44 5.11 -22.23 -16.63
CA ALA A 44 5.78 -21.52 -17.70
C ALA A 44 5.09 -20.17 -17.96
N GLU A 45 5.86 -19.20 -18.45
CA GLU A 45 5.35 -17.96 -19.02
C GLU A 45 5.45 -18.05 -20.53
N VAL A 46 4.31 -17.99 -21.20
CA VAL A 46 4.19 -18.07 -22.65
C VAL A 46 3.69 -16.72 -23.18
N ASN A 47 4.50 -16.03 -23.96
CA ASN A 47 4.19 -14.68 -24.49
C ASN A 47 3.77 -13.67 -23.38
N GLY A 48 4.40 -13.75 -22.21
CA GLY A 48 4.12 -12.87 -21.06
C GLY A 48 2.95 -13.32 -20.17
N VAL A 49 2.29 -14.45 -20.47
CA VAL A 49 1.20 -15.02 -19.66
C VAL A 49 1.69 -16.27 -18.95
N ILE A 50 1.49 -16.33 -17.62
CA ILE A 50 1.83 -17.51 -16.82
C ILE A 50 0.78 -18.61 -17.07
N THR A 51 1.25 -19.81 -17.34
CA THR A 51 0.44 -21.00 -17.67
C THR A 51 0.91 -22.22 -16.89
N ASP A 52 0.04 -23.23 -16.82
CA ASP A 52 0.39 -24.54 -16.28
C ASP A 52 1.59 -25.13 -17.02
N ILE A 53 2.40 -25.90 -16.32
CA ILE A 53 3.52 -26.61 -16.96
C ILE A 53 3.03 -27.64 -17.99
N SER A 54 1.78 -28.07 -17.90
CA SER A 54 1.10 -28.97 -18.85
C SER A 54 0.56 -28.26 -20.09
N HIS A 55 0.59 -26.92 -20.12
CA HIS A 55 0.08 -26.14 -21.26
C HIS A 55 0.78 -26.53 -22.56
N THR A 56 -0.02 -26.73 -23.62
CA THR A 56 0.47 -27.06 -24.96
C THR A 56 0.70 -25.79 -25.76
N ILE A 57 1.87 -25.69 -26.38
CA ILE A 57 2.27 -24.58 -27.24
C ILE A 57 2.03 -25.02 -28.67
N GLU A 58 1.15 -24.31 -29.37
CA GLU A 58 0.67 -24.67 -30.73
C GLU A 58 1.24 -23.74 -31.81
N GLN A 59 1.86 -22.64 -31.41
CA GLN A 59 2.41 -21.63 -32.32
C GLN A 59 3.73 -21.07 -31.80
N ASP A 60 4.45 -20.34 -32.66
CA ASP A 60 5.69 -19.69 -32.30
C ASP A 60 5.50 -18.79 -31.08
N SER A 61 6.28 -19.01 -30.03
CA SER A 61 6.08 -18.38 -28.76
C SER A 61 7.39 -18.12 -28.00
N ASN A 62 7.42 -17.01 -27.26
CA ASN A 62 8.44 -16.78 -26.27
C ASN A 62 8.07 -17.52 -24.98
N VAL A 63 8.96 -18.40 -24.53
CA VAL A 63 8.69 -19.22 -23.33
C VAL A 63 9.79 -19.07 -22.29
N ARG A 64 9.36 -18.80 -21.05
CA ARG A 64 10.22 -18.81 -19.87
C ARG A 64 9.71 -19.87 -18.89
N ILE A 65 10.56 -20.84 -18.57
CA ILE A 65 10.22 -21.85 -17.55
C ILE A 65 10.34 -21.22 -16.16
N ILE A 66 9.29 -21.34 -15.38
CA ILE A 66 9.21 -20.87 -14.00
C ILE A 66 9.58 -22.01 -13.05
N THR A 67 10.50 -21.73 -12.15
CA THR A 67 10.94 -22.63 -11.09
C THR A 67 10.53 -22.09 -9.73
N ARG A 68 10.60 -22.91 -8.69
CA ARG A 68 10.29 -22.50 -7.32
C ARG A 68 11.12 -21.30 -6.81
N LYS A 69 12.26 -20.99 -7.43
CA LYS A 69 13.13 -19.86 -7.07
C LYS A 69 12.68 -18.53 -7.67
N ASP A 70 11.87 -18.56 -8.71
CA ASP A 70 11.33 -17.38 -9.35
C ASP A 70 10.33 -16.66 -8.43
N GLU A 71 10.23 -15.33 -8.56
CA GLU A 71 9.31 -14.53 -7.76
C GLU A 71 7.86 -14.89 -8.05
N ALA A 72 7.53 -15.11 -9.32
CA ALA A 72 6.20 -15.56 -9.76
C ALA A 72 5.74 -16.89 -9.14
N ALA A 73 6.66 -17.71 -8.63
CA ALA A 73 6.33 -18.96 -7.94
C ALA A 73 5.53 -18.75 -6.65
N LEU A 74 5.70 -17.62 -5.98
CA LEU A 74 5.02 -17.35 -4.71
C LEU A 74 3.51 -17.20 -4.90
N ASP A 75 3.07 -16.56 -5.99
CA ASP A 75 1.64 -16.41 -6.27
C ASP A 75 0.98 -17.75 -6.58
N LEU A 76 1.66 -18.63 -7.32
CA LEU A 76 1.19 -19.99 -7.57
C LEU A 76 1.12 -20.82 -6.29
N ILE A 77 2.16 -20.77 -5.45
CA ILE A 77 2.20 -21.48 -4.16
C ILE A 77 1.05 -21.02 -3.25
N ARG A 78 0.79 -19.72 -3.19
CA ARG A 78 -0.28 -19.14 -2.39
C ARG A 78 -1.66 -19.51 -2.92
N HIS A 79 -1.83 -19.44 -4.24
CA HIS A 79 -3.05 -19.84 -4.91
C HIS A 79 -3.41 -21.29 -4.61
N ASP A 80 -2.45 -22.20 -4.78
CA ASP A 80 -2.68 -23.63 -4.53
C ASP A 80 -2.81 -23.97 -3.05
N ALA A 81 -2.13 -23.22 -2.18
CA ALA A 81 -2.35 -23.34 -0.73
C ALA A 81 -3.80 -22.98 -0.34
N ALA A 82 -4.44 -22.02 -1.04
CA ALA A 82 -5.85 -21.72 -0.86
C ALA A 82 -6.75 -22.90 -1.28
N HIS A 83 -6.46 -23.56 -2.40
CA HIS A 83 -7.19 -24.75 -2.86
C HIS A 83 -7.00 -25.95 -1.92
N VAL A 84 -5.77 -26.19 -1.46
CA VAL A 84 -5.46 -27.23 -0.46
C VAL A 84 -6.20 -26.96 0.86
N MET A 85 -6.29 -25.69 1.29
CA MET A 85 -7.08 -25.32 2.46
C MET A 85 -8.57 -25.56 2.23
N ALA A 86 -9.11 -25.23 1.07
CA ALA A 86 -10.52 -25.45 0.74
C ALA A 86 -10.88 -26.94 0.78
N GLN A 87 -10.03 -27.80 0.22
CA GLN A 87 -10.18 -29.25 0.31
C GLN A 87 -10.12 -29.72 1.77
N ALA A 88 -9.15 -29.29 2.56
CA ALA A 88 -9.00 -29.65 3.97
C ALA A 88 -10.23 -29.25 4.79
N VAL A 89 -10.77 -28.05 4.56
CA VAL A 89 -12.00 -27.59 5.22
C VAL A 89 -13.18 -28.48 4.89
N GLN A 90 -13.38 -28.87 3.63
CA GLN A 90 -14.50 -29.74 3.25
C GLN A 90 -14.34 -31.16 3.74
N ILE A 91 -13.11 -31.66 3.89
CA ILE A 91 -12.86 -32.99 4.52
C ILE A 91 -13.25 -32.97 6.01
N LEU A 92 -12.80 -31.94 6.73
CA LEU A 92 -13.01 -31.86 8.19
C LEU A 92 -14.42 -31.39 8.57
N PHE A 93 -15.02 -30.56 7.72
CA PHE A 93 -16.33 -29.95 7.98
C PHE A 93 -17.28 -30.17 6.78
N PRO A 94 -17.79 -31.39 6.61
CA PRO A 94 -18.71 -31.73 5.51
C PRO A 94 -19.91 -30.76 5.45
N GLY A 95 -20.32 -30.37 4.24
CA GLY A 95 -21.40 -29.41 4.01
C GLY A 95 -20.98 -27.94 4.06
N THR A 96 -19.73 -27.61 4.37
CA THR A 96 -19.19 -26.27 4.20
C THR A 96 -19.07 -25.96 2.71
N GLN A 97 -19.70 -24.87 2.27
CA GLN A 97 -19.62 -24.43 0.88
C GLN A 97 -18.39 -23.55 0.67
N VAL A 98 -17.69 -23.77 -0.44
CA VAL A 98 -16.54 -22.99 -0.85
C VAL A 98 -16.97 -21.87 -1.80
N THR A 99 -16.31 -20.71 -1.71
CA THR A 99 -16.66 -19.56 -2.55
C THR A 99 -15.48 -19.08 -3.40
N ILE A 100 -14.68 -18.15 -2.89
CA ILE A 100 -13.53 -17.54 -3.58
C ILE A 100 -12.30 -17.58 -2.67
N GLY A 101 -11.14 -17.92 -3.24
CA GLY A 101 -9.88 -18.01 -2.52
C GLY A 101 -8.70 -17.45 -3.33
N PRO A 102 -8.55 -16.12 -3.48
CA PRO A 102 -7.42 -15.53 -4.20
C PRO A 102 -6.13 -15.54 -3.38
N SER A 103 -5.00 -15.53 -4.10
CA SER A 103 -3.72 -15.10 -3.53
C SER A 103 -3.74 -13.59 -3.24
N ILE A 104 -2.97 -13.18 -2.25
CA ILE A 104 -2.69 -11.78 -1.90
C ILE A 104 -1.18 -11.60 -1.72
N GLU A 105 -0.71 -10.36 -1.64
CA GLU A 105 0.73 -10.01 -1.67
C GLU A 105 1.64 -10.88 -0.77
N LYS A 106 1.20 -11.21 0.45
CA LYS A 106 2.00 -12.03 1.40
C LYS A 106 1.27 -13.26 1.91
N GLY A 107 0.22 -13.71 1.21
CA GLY A 107 -0.56 -14.85 1.64
C GLY A 107 -1.70 -15.20 0.72
N PHE A 108 -2.73 -15.75 1.29
CA PHE A 108 -3.98 -16.12 0.62
C PHE A 108 -5.13 -16.06 1.63
N TYR A 109 -6.34 -16.09 1.12
CA TYR A 109 -7.51 -16.37 1.95
C TYR A 109 -8.50 -17.25 1.18
N TYR A 110 -9.48 -17.78 1.89
CA TYR A 110 -10.64 -18.42 1.28
C TYR A 110 -11.88 -18.11 2.09
N ASP A 111 -13.00 -17.85 1.41
CA ASP A 111 -14.28 -17.56 2.01
C ASP A 111 -15.16 -18.82 2.03
N PHE A 112 -15.74 -19.10 3.17
CA PHE A 112 -16.55 -20.28 3.41
C PHE A 112 -17.95 -19.91 3.91
N ALA A 113 -18.98 -20.58 3.38
CA ALA A 113 -20.33 -20.49 3.91
C ALA A 113 -20.60 -21.70 4.81
N ARG A 114 -20.67 -21.46 6.12
CA ARG A 114 -20.93 -22.45 7.14
C ARG A 114 -21.82 -21.84 8.21
N GLU A 115 -22.71 -22.66 8.83
CA GLU A 115 -23.60 -22.18 9.90
C GLU A 115 -22.86 -22.00 11.22
N GLU A 116 -22.05 -22.97 11.61
CA GLU A 116 -21.22 -22.90 12.81
C GLU A 116 -19.93 -22.10 12.52
N PRO A 117 -19.53 -21.15 13.38
CA PRO A 117 -18.28 -20.41 13.19
C PRO A 117 -17.06 -21.32 13.39
N PHE A 118 -16.01 -21.06 12.60
CA PHE A 118 -14.70 -21.65 12.87
C PHE A 118 -14.11 -21.06 14.14
N THR A 119 -13.36 -21.89 14.86
CA THR A 119 -12.62 -21.49 16.06
C THR A 119 -11.11 -21.44 15.77
N PRO A 120 -10.30 -20.77 16.61
CA PRO A 120 -8.84 -20.79 16.47
C PRO A 120 -8.26 -22.21 16.49
N GLU A 121 -8.85 -23.13 17.25
CA GLU A 121 -8.44 -24.55 17.33
C GLU A 121 -8.70 -25.31 16.02
N ASP A 122 -9.68 -24.88 15.24
CA ASP A 122 -9.95 -25.47 13.94
C ASP A 122 -8.86 -25.14 12.92
N LEU A 123 -8.19 -23.97 13.05
CA LEU A 123 -7.07 -23.62 12.17
C LEU A 123 -5.94 -24.66 12.25
N GLU A 124 -5.63 -25.14 13.45
CA GLU A 124 -4.58 -26.16 13.63
C GLU A 124 -4.98 -27.51 13.00
N LYS A 125 -6.25 -27.91 13.15
CA LYS A 125 -6.76 -29.12 12.51
C LYS A 125 -6.73 -29.03 10.98
N ILE A 126 -7.12 -27.85 10.43
CA ILE A 126 -7.09 -27.59 8.99
C ILE A 126 -5.64 -27.64 8.48
N GLU A 127 -4.68 -27.01 9.17
CA GLU A 127 -3.26 -27.06 8.81
C GLU A 127 -2.71 -28.48 8.76
N ASN A 128 -3.06 -29.32 9.73
CA ASN A 128 -2.63 -30.72 9.76
C ASN A 128 -3.22 -31.49 8.56
N CYS A 129 -4.49 -31.31 8.25
CA CYS A 129 -5.11 -31.92 7.08
C CYS A 129 -4.51 -31.38 5.76
N MET A 130 -4.21 -30.07 5.67
CA MET A 130 -3.46 -29.50 4.54
C MET A 130 -2.11 -30.19 4.35
N ALA A 131 -1.38 -30.46 5.44
CA ALA A 131 -0.08 -31.13 5.37
C ALA A 131 -0.22 -32.57 4.84
N GLU A 132 -1.28 -33.29 5.22
CA GLU A 132 -1.59 -34.62 4.69
C GLU A 132 -1.88 -34.57 3.17
N ILE A 133 -2.71 -33.62 2.72
CA ILE A 133 -3.01 -33.42 1.28
C ILE A 133 -1.74 -33.08 0.48
N VAL A 134 -0.84 -32.28 1.05
CA VAL A 134 0.45 -31.97 0.42
C VAL A 134 1.34 -33.22 0.32
N GLU A 135 1.33 -34.09 1.33
CA GLU A 135 2.10 -35.34 1.32
C GLU A 135 1.52 -36.39 0.34
N GLU A 136 0.22 -36.38 0.09
CA GLU A 136 -0.41 -37.21 -0.95
C GLU A 136 0.11 -36.89 -2.35
N ASN A 137 0.55 -35.63 -2.58
CA ASN A 137 1.13 -35.17 -3.84
C ASN A 137 0.26 -35.45 -5.07
N ALA A 138 -1.05 -35.23 -4.95
CA ALA A 138 -1.99 -35.41 -6.04
C ALA A 138 -1.76 -34.40 -7.18
N PRO A 139 -1.79 -34.80 -8.47
CA PRO A 139 -1.60 -33.88 -9.58
C PRO A 139 -2.78 -32.91 -9.69
N PHE A 140 -2.47 -31.66 -10.11
CA PHE A 140 -3.49 -30.73 -10.58
C PHE A 140 -3.79 -31.02 -12.04
N VAL A 141 -5.06 -31.25 -12.37
CA VAL A 141 -5.52 -31.55 -13.71
C VAL A 141 -6.60 -30.57 -14.13
N ARG A 142 -6.32 -29.81 -15.19
CA ARG A 142 -7.28 -28.88 -15.79
C ARG A 142 -8.25 -29.60 -16.70
N GLU A 143 -9.54 -29.36 -16.55
CA GLU A 143 -10.61 -29.80 -17.43
C GLU A 143 -11.47 -28.60 -17.85
N ILE A 144 -11.96 -28.62 -19.08
CA ILE A 144 -12.98 -27.68 -19.54
C ILE A 144 -14.32 -28.39 -19.52
N TRP A 145 -15.27 -27.85 -18.77
CA TRP A 145 -16.60 -28.41 -18.66
C TRP A 145 -17.60 -27.56 -19.44
N ASP A 146 -18.66 -28.21 -19.91
CA ASP A 146 -19.83 -27.48 -20.38
C ASP A 146 -20.44 -26.67 -19.22
N ARG A 147 -20.92 -25.45 -19.53
CA ARG A 147 -21.41 -24.52 -18.52
C ARG A 147 -22.61 -25.08 -17.75
N ASP A 148 -23.60 -25.62 -18.48
CA ASP A 148 -24.84 -26.13 -17.89
C ASP A 148 -24.57 -27.39 -17.08
N GLU A 149 -23.67 -28.26 -17.56
CA GLU A 149 -23.22 -29.44 -16.80
C GLU A 149 -22.47 -29.04 -15.52
N ALA A 150 -21.60 -28.02 -15.59
CA ALA A 150 -20.89 -27.51 -14.41
C ALA A 150 -21.85 -26.93 -13.36
N ILE A 151 -22.82 -26.09 -13.79
CA ILE A 151 -23.84 -25.54 -12.90
C ILE A 151 -24.66 -26.66 -12.24
N ALA A 152 -25.08 -27.64 -13.02
CA ALA A 152 -25.85 -28.79 -12.50
C ALA A 152 -25.02 -29.56 -11.48
N LYS A 153 -23.75 -29.83 -11.76
CA LYS A 153 -22.86 -30.59 -10.88
C LYS A 153 -22.58 -29.88 -9.56
N PHE A 154 -22.22 -28.60 -9.58
CA PHE A 154 -22.02 -27.83 -8.34
C PHE A 154 -23.32 -27.67 -7.54
N SER A 155 -24.46 -27.53 -8.22
CA SER A 155 -25.78 -27.48 -7.56
C SER A 155 -26.13 -28.82 -6.88
N GLU A 156 -25.86 -29.95 -7.52
CA GLU A 156 -26.03 -31.28 -6.95
C GLU A 156 -25.21 -31.50 -5.68
N MET A 157 -23.97 -30.95 -5.68
CA MET A 157 -23.06 -31.00 -4.53
C MET A 157 -23.44 -30.01 -3.41
N GLY A 158 -24.40 -29.12 -3.64
CA GLY A 158 -24.81 -28.09 -2.68
C GLY A 158 -23.92 -26.82 -2.73
N GLU A 159 -23.00 -26.72 -3.68
CA GLU A 159 -22.07 -25.60 -3.87
C GLU A 159 -22.74 -24.42 -4.60
N LYS A 160 -23.72 -23.79 -3.96
CA LYS A 160 -24.55 -22.73 -4.55
C LYS A 160 -23.72 -21.53 -5.04
N TYR A 161 -22.70 -21.14 -4.29
CA TYR A 161 -21.87 -20.00 -4.63
C TYR A 161 -21.02 -20.27 -5.89
N LYS A 162 -20.56 -21.51 -6.09
CA LYS A 162 -19.85 -21.89 -7.32
C LYS A 162 -20.79 -21.89 -8.53
N ALA A 163 -22.01 -22.44 -8.38
CA ALA A 163 -23.01 -22.37 -9.43
C ALA A 163 -23.34 -20.91 -9.81
N GLU A 164 -23.59 -20.02 -8.83
CA GLU A 164 -23.83 -18.59 -9.04
C GLU A 164 -22.64 -17.87 -9.72
N LEU A 165 -21.40 -18.25 -9.37
CA LEU A 165 -20.22 -17.71 -10.05
C LEU A 165 -20.19 -18.09 -11.52
N ILE A 166 -20.43 -19.37 -11.86
CA ILE A 166 -20.45 -19.86 -13.24
C ILE A 166 -21.56 -19.15 -14.03
N GLU A 167 -22.75 -18.98 -13.47
CA GLU A 167 -23.85 -18.24 -14.10
C GLU A 167 -23.46 -16.80 -14.44
N SER A 168 -22.65 -16.17 -13.59
CA SER A 168 -22.21 -14.78 -13.76
C SER A 168 -21.03 -14.57 -14.72
N LEU A 169 -20.35 -15.65 -15.17
CA LEU A 169 -19.26 -15.54 -16.13
C LEU A 169 -19.77 -15.08 -17.51
N PRO A 170 -19.00 -14.29 -18.27
CA PRO A 170 -19.31 -13.99 -19.68
C PRO A 170 -19.58 -15.25 -20.48
N LYS A 171 -20.49 -15.19 -21.46
CA LYS A 171 -20.91 -16.38 -22.21
C LYS A 171 -19.78 -17.02 -23.01
N GLU A 172 -18.83 -16.23 -23.45
CA GLU A 172 -17.68 -16.64 -24.24
C GLU A 172 -16.53 -17.20 -23.37
N GLU A 173 -16.62 -17.08 -22.05
CA GLU A 173 -15.58 -17.56 -21.14
C GLU A 173 -15.73 -19.07 -20.90
N GLU A 174 -14.62 -19.81 -21.05
CA GLU A 174 -14.54 -21.23 -20.75
C GLU A 174 -14.69 -21.49 -19.26
N VAL A 175 -15.45 -22.51 -18.90
CA VAL A 175 -15.58 -22.99 -17.52
C VAL A 175 -14.47 -24.00 -17.24
N SER A 176 -13.38 -23.54 -16.64
CA SER A 176 -12.26 -24.40 -16.28
C SER A 176 -12.39 -24.92 -14.85
N ILE A 177 -12.21 -26.20 -14.71
CA ILE A 177 -12.23 -26.95 -13.44
C ILE A 177 -10.85 -27.55 -13.22
N TYR A 178 -10.32 -27.37 -12.02
CA TYR A 178 -9.08 -28.02 -11.60
C TYR A 178 -9.35 -29.11 -10.58
N LYS A 179 -8.88 -30.31 -10.89
CA LYS A 179 -8.96 -31.48 -10.01
C LYS A 179 -7.64 -31.67 -9.28
N GLN A 180 -7.71 -31.99 -7.98
CA GLN A 180 -6.60 -32.45 -7.17
C GLN A 180 -7.02 -33.74 -6.44
N GLY A 181 -6.61 -34.88 -6.97
CA GLY A 181 -7.14 -36.19 -6.55
C GLY A 181 -8.63 -36.33 -6.81
N VAL A 182 -9.40 -36.57 -5.77
CA VAL A 182 -10.87 -36.70 -5.84
C VAL A 182 -11.63 -35.39 -5.69
N TRP A 183 -10.95 -34.34 -5.23
CA TRP A 183 -11.52 -33.01 -5.02
C TRP A 183 -11.32 -32.15 -6.27
N PHE A 184 -12.24 -31.24 -6.52
CA PHE A 184 -12.14 -30.30 -7.64
C PHE A 184 -12.79 -28.96 -7.31
N ASP A 185 -12.35 -27.91 -8.01
CA ASP A 185 -12.89 -26.56 -7.85
C ASP A 185 -12.93 -25.79 -9.18
N LEU A 186 -13.84 -24.80 -9.25
CA LEU A 186 -13.88 -23.80 -10.30
C LEU A 186 -12.69 -22.87 -10.18
N CYS A 187 -11.80 -22.84 -11.16
CA CYS A 187 -10.63 -21.98 -11.15
C CYS A 187 -10.13 -21.69 -12.57
N ARG A 188 -9.61 -20.47 -12.76
CA ARG A 188 -8.96 -20.07 -14.02
C ARG A 188 -7.53 -20.59 -14.16
N GLY A 189 -6.91 -20.94 -13.04
CA GLY A 189 -5.50 -21.28 -12.97
C GLY A 189 -4.57 -20.06 -13.13
N PRO A 190 -3.28 -20.25 -13.42
CA PRO A 190 -2.59 -21.55 -13.49
C PRO A 190 -2.32 -22.15 -12.10
N HIS A 191 -2.00 -23.46 -12.10
CA HIS A 191 -1.67 -24.22 -10.89
C HIS A 191 -0.28 -24.85 -10.96
N LEU A 192 0.25 -25.22 -9.80
CA LEU A 192 1.45 -26.06 -9.66
C LEU A 192 1.21 -27.47 -10.25
N PRO A 193 2.27 -28.25 -10.52
CA PRO A 193 2.11 -29.61 -11.06
C PRO A 193 1.32 -30.55 -10.18
N SER A 194 1.39 -30.37 -8.84
CA SER A 194 0.72 -31.22 -7.85
C SER A 194 0.61 -30.53 -6.50
N THR A 195 -0.27 -31.04 -5.61
CA THR A 195 -0.42 -30.54 -4.23
C THR A 195 0.91 -30.57 -3.46
N GLY A 196 1.77 -31.56 -3.73
CA GLY A 196 3.10 -31.65 -3.12
C GLY A 196 4.03 -30.47 -3.43
N HIS A 197 3.81 -29.77 -4.55
CA HIS A 197 4.57 -28.57 -4.91
C HIS A 197 4.19 -27.33 -4.08
N VAL A 198 3.10 -27.33 -3.33
CA VAL A 198 2.82 -26.31 -2.31
C VAL A 198 3.92 -26.35 -1.24
N GLY A 199 4.34 -27.55 -0.82
CA GLY A 199 5.39 -27.76 0.17
C GLY A 199 4.92 -27.46 1.60
N LYS A 200 5.84 -27.49 2.56
CA LYS A 200 5.54 -27.32 4.00
C LYS A 200 5.72 -25.88 4.51
N GLY A 201 5.81 -24.91 3.61
CA GLY A 201 6.05 -23.51 3.94
C GLY A 201 4.76 -22.70 4.11
N PHE A 202 3.71 -23.21 4.73
CA PHE A 202 2.44 -22.50 4.92
C PHE A 202 2.02 -22.43 6.40
N LYS A 203 1.14 -21.46 6.72
CA LYS A 203 0.54 -21.26 8.04
C LYS A 203 -0.82 -20.57 7.89
N LEU A 204 -1.83 -21.02 8.63
CA LEU A 204 -3.08 -20.30 8.78
C LEU A 204 -2.93 -19.24 9.89
N LEU A 205 -3.43 -18.02 9.64
CA LEU A 205 -3.11 -16.88 10.49
C LEU A 205 -4.29 -16.43 11.35
N LYS A 206 -5.46 -16.25 10.74
CA LYS A 206 -6.62 -15.68 11.45
C LYS A 206 -7.94 -15.96 10.75
N LEU A 207 -9.01 -15.79 11.53
CA LEU A 207 -10.40 -15.81 11.07
C LEU A 207 -10.93 -14.38 10.95
N ALA A 208 -11.81 -14.14 9.97
CA ALA A 208 -12.53 -12.90 9.81
C ALA A 208 -13.91 -13.14 9.17
N GLY A 209 -14.83 -12.18 9.31
CA GLY A 209 -16.05 -12.14 8.53
C GLY A 209 -15.83 -11.42 7.20
N ALA A 210 -16.53 -11.84 6.14
CA ALA A 210 -16.56 -11.15 4.86
C ALA A 210 -17.95 -11.26 4.24
N TYR A 211 -18.49 -10.17 3.69
CA TYR A 211 -19.76 -10.24 2.98
C TYR A 211 -19.56 -10.79 1.57
N TRP A 212 -20.47 -11.67 1.14
CA TRP A 212 -20.45 -12.18 -0.22
C TRP A 212 -20.43 -11.05 -1.24
N ARG A 213 -19.49 -11.10 -2.19
CA ARG A 213 -19.22 -10.04 -3.19
C ARG A 213 -18.97 -8.64 -2.60
N GLY A 214 -18.58 -8.57 -1.33
CA GLY A 214 -18.28 -7.28 -0.66
C GLY A 214 -19.49 -6.41 -0.34
N ASP A 215 -20.72 -6.88 -0.57
CA ASP A 215 -21.94 -6.13 -0.28
C ASP A 215 -22.49 -6.54 1.11
N ALA A 216 -22.59 -5.56 2.02
CA ALA A 216 -23.11 -5.74 3.38
C ALA A 216 -24.58 -6.25 3.44
N LYS A 217 -25.31 -6.19 2.34
CA LYS A 217 -26.67 -6.75 2.22
C LYS A 217 -26.66 -8.26 1.99
N ASN A 218 -25.55 -8.82 1.54
CA ASN A 218 -25.40 -10.24 1.28
C ASN A 218 -25.03 -11.02 2.56
N LYS A 219 -25.08 -12.35 2.46
CA LYS A 219 -24.74 -13.24 3.56
C LYS A 219 -23.28 -13.01 3.99
N MET A 220 -23.07 -12.96 5.31
CA MET A 220 -21.73 -12.95 5.88
C MET A 220 -21.12 -14.36 5.79
N LEU A 221 -19.95 -14.45 5.21
CA LEU A 221 -19.12 -15.63 5.07
C LEU A 221 -18.00 -15.61 6.12
N GLN A 222 -17.38 -16.75 6.32
CA GLN A 222 -16.23 -16.89 7.20
C GLN A 222 -14.97 -16.96 6.35
N ARG A 223 -14.06 -16.05 6.59
CA ARG A 223 -12.78 -15.94 5.87
C ARG A 223 -11.66 -16.51 6.72
N ILE A 224 -10.91 -17.45 6.16
CA ILE A 224 -9.67 -17.94 6.74
C ILE A 224 -8.50 -17.31 5.98
N TYR A 225 -7.62 -16.61 6.69
CA TYR A 225 -6.37 -16.09 6.14
C TYR A 225 -5.23 -17.05 6.39
N GLY A 226 -4.41 -17.26 5.37
CA GLY A 226 -3.18 -18.02 5.45
C GLY A 226 -2.02 -17.32 4.75
N THR A 227 -0.83 -17.86 4.94
CA THR A 227 0.38 -17.46 4.23
C THR A 227 1.11 -18.68 3.71
N ALA A 228 1.78 -18.56 2.56
CA ALA A 228 2.59 -19.62 2.00
C ALA A 228 3.86 -19.06 1.34
N TRP A 229 4.96 -19.80 1.51
CA TRP A 229 6.31 -19.42 1.15
C TRP A 229 7.02 -20.58 0.44
N ARG A 230 8.14 -20.29 -0.24
CA ARG A 230 8.88 -21.30 -0.99
C ARG A 230 9.35 -22.47 -0.12
N ASP A 231 9.68 -22.19 1.14
CA ASP A 231 10.14 -23.19 2.09
C ASP A 231 9.84 -22.80 3.55
N PRO A 232 9.99 -23.72 4.52
CA PRO A 232 9.77 -23.42 5.94
C PRO A 232 10.72 -22.36 6.53
N LYS A 233 11.86 -22.06 5.90
CA LYS A 233 12.79 -21.02 6.38
C LYS A 233 12.24 -19.64 6.06
N GLU A 234 11.76 -19.42 4.84
CA GLU A 234 11.08 -18.18 4.45
C GLU A 234 9.84 -17.95 5.32
N LEU A 235 9.04 -19.00 5.54
CA LEU A 235 7.87 -18.93 6.44
C LEU A 235 8.28 -18.48 7.85
N ARG A 236 9.29 -19.10 8.45
CA ARG A 236 9.76 -18.71 9.81
C ARG A 236 10.22 -17.26 9.84
N THR A 237 10.94 -16.82 8.81
CA THR A 237 11.36 -15.41 8.71
C THR A 237 10.16 -14.47 8.68
N TYR A 238 9.14 -14.81 7.91
CA TYR A 238 7.92 -14.01 7.82
C TYR A 238 7.11 -14.01 9.13
N LEU A 239 6.94 -15.16 9.76
CA LEU A 239 6.25 -15.25 11.06
C LEU A 239 6.98 -14.45 12.14
N HIS A 240 8.31 -14.49 12.17
CA HIS A 240 9.09 -13.65 13.05
C HIS A 240 8.88 -12.15 12.77
N GLN A 241 8.81 -11.75 11.50
CA GLN A 241 8.47 -10.36 11.14
C GLN A 241 7.07 -9.96 11.62
N LEU A 242 6.09 -10.87 11.56
CA LEU A 242 4.75 -10.60 12.08
C LEU A 242 4.74 -10.42 13.61
N GLU A 243 5.44 -11.29 14.34
CA GLU A 243 5.58 -11.17 15.80
C GLU A 243 6.27 -9.86 16.20
N GLU A 244 7.35 -9.50 15.50
CA GLU A 244 8.03 -8.23 15.73
C GLU A 244 7.15 -7.02 15.37
N ALA A 245 6.35 -7.13 14.30
CA ALA A 245 5.41 -6.08 13.94
C ALA A 245 4.33 -5.89 15.03
N GLU A 246 3.81 -6.96 15.61
CA GLU A 246 2.83 -6.90 16.70
C GLU A 246 3.42 -6.29 17.97
N LYS A 247 4.64 -6.68 18.34
CA LYS A 247 5.36 -6.08 19.48
C LYS A 247 5.61 -4.59 19.31
N ARG A 248 5.75 -4.12 18.07
CA ARG A 248 6.04 -2.74 17.72
C ARG A 248 4.80 -1.92 17.34
N ASP A 249 3.61 -2.52 17.35
CA ASP A 249 2.37 -1.82 16.97
C ASP A 249 2.23 -0.52 17.75
N HIS A 250 2.16 0.60 17.03
CA HIS A 250 2.08 1.93 17.61
C HIS A 250 0.85 2.12 18.52
N ARG A 251 -0.25 1.38 18.28
CA ARG A 251 -1.46 1.44 19.10
C ARG A 251 -1.21 0.84 20.48
N ARG A 252 -0.46 -0.27 20.53
CA ARG A 252 -0.04 -0.90 21.77
C ARG A 252 0.99 -0.03 22.50
N LEU A 253 2.04 0.37 21.79
CA LEU A 253 3.08 1.25 22.36
C LEU A 253 2.51 2.58 22.85
N GLY A 254 1.54 3.15 22.12
CA GLY A 254 0.85 4.38 22.50
C GLY A 254 0.17 4.29 23.86
N VAL A 255 -0.49 3.17 24.15
CA VAL A 255 -1.13 2.90 25.45
C VAL A 255 -0.08 2.60 26.53
N GLU A 256 0.87 1.68 26.26
CA GLU A 256 1.90 1.28 27.24
C GLU A 256 2.80 2.45 27.68
N MET A 257 3.09 3.38 26.77
CA MET A 257 3.94 4.54 27.02
C MET A 257 3.15 5.81 27.41
N ASP A 258 1.82 5.73 27.49
CA ASP A 258 0.94 6.85 27.80
C ASP A 258 1.10 8.02 26.81
N LEU A 259 1.05 7.73 25.50
CA LEU A 259 1.25 8.72 24.44
C LEU A 259 -0.06 9.26 23.87
N PHE A 260 -1.01 8.39 23.59
CA PHE A 260 -2.31 8.73 22.98
C PHE A 260 -3.31 7.58 23.13
N HIS A 261 -4.59 7.90 22.92
CA HIS A 261 -5.65 6.91 22.76
C HIS A 261 -6.67 7.33 21.70
N PHE A 262 -7.52 6.38 21.32
CA PHE A 262 -8.69 6.59 20.45
C PHE A 262 -9.96 6.18 21.20
N GLN A 263 -11.07 6.88 20.94
CA GLN A 263 -12.37 6.57 21.53
C GLN A 263 -13.51 6.84 20.54
N GLU A 264 -14.70 6.32 20.83
CA GLU A 264 -15.83 6.34 19.92
C GLU A 264 -16.36 7.75 19.62
N GLU A 265 -16.31 8.65 20.60
CA GLU A 265 -16.80 10.03 20.46
C GLU A 265 -16.00 10.86 19.44
N ALA A 266 -14.79 10.42 19.11
CA ALA A 266 -13.95 11.05 18.10
C ALA A 266 -13.28 9.99 17.19
N MET A 267 -14.09 9.15 16.58
CA MET A 267 -13.62 8.03 15.76
C MET A 267 -12.62 8.47 14.69
N GLY A 268 -11.42 7.89 14.73
CA GLY A 268 -10.34 8.21 13.80
C GLY A 268 -9.59 9.50 14.12
N SER A 269 -9.72 10.04 15.33
CA SER A 269 -8.96 11.20 15.82
C SER A 269 -8.22 10.83 17.09
N ALA A 270 -6.94 11.12 17.16
CA ALA A 270 -6.11 10.79 18.31
C ALA A 270 -6.30 11.81 19.46
N PHE A 271 -6.46 11.31 20.68
CA PHE A 271 -6.32 12.09 21.90
C PHE A 271 -4.87 11.99 22.37
N TRP A 272 -4.12 13.07 22.24
CA TRP A 272 -2.71 13.11 22.61
C TRP A 272 -2.55 13.38 24.12
N HIS A 273 -1.82 12.47 24.80
CA HIS A 273 -1.43 12.66 26.20
C HIS A 273 -0.17 13.53 26.30
N PRO A 274 0.19 14.04 27.49
CA PRO A 274 1.34 14.95 27.63
C PRO A 274 2.65 14.44 27.04
N LYS A 275 2.96 13.14 27.20
CA LYS A 275 4.17 12.52 26.65
C LYS A 275 4.11 12.45 25.11
N GLY A 276 2.99 12.04 24.55
CA GLY A 276 2.77 11.97 23.11
C GLY A 276 2.76 13.35 22.47
N TRP A 277 2.08 14.32 23.12
CA TRP A 277 2.07 15.70 22.67
C TRP A 277 3.47 16.33 22.68
N THR A 278 4.33 15.94 23.61
CA THR A 278 5.73 16.35 23.62
C THR A 278 6.47 15.86 22.38
N ILE A 279 6.32 14.58 21.99
CA ILE A 279 6.90 14.05 20.77
C ILE A 279 6.39 14.81 19.55
N TYR A 280 5.07 15.02 19.48
CA TYR A 280 4.43 15.77 18.39
C TYR A 280 5.05 17.17 18.23
N ARG A 281 5.13 17.92 19.31
CA ARG A 281 5.69 19.27 19.32
C ARG A 281 7.18 19.30 18.96
N LEU A 282 7.95 18.29 19.35
CA LEU A 282 9.36 18.19 18.98
C LEU A 282 9.54 17.97 17.48
N VAL A 283 8.73 17.10 16.88
CA VAL A 283 8.72 16.89 15.42
C VAL A 283 8.29 18.17 14.71
N GLU A 284 7.25 18.85 15.18
CA GLU A 284 6.76 20.11 14.63
C GLU A 284 7.84 21.22 14.67
N ILE A 285 8.50 21.40 15.80
CA ILE A 285 9.57 22.39 15.98
C ILE A 285 10.75 22.06 15.04
N TYR A 286 11.14 20.80 14.96
CA TYR A 286 12.20 20.35 14.06
C TYR A 286 11.86 20.68 12.60
N MET A 287 10.67 20.30 12.14
CA MET A 287 10.21 20.56 10.78
C MET A 287 10.16 22.06 10.48
N ARG A 288 9.62 22.87 11.39
CA ARG A 288 9.57 24.35 11.24
C ARG A 288 10.96 24.94 11.00
N GLN A 289 11.95 24.53 11.80
CA GLN A 289 13.33 25.01 11.65
C GLN A 289 13.96 24.58 10.32
N ARG A 290 13.68 23.35 9.86
CA ARG A 290 14.19 22.87 8.57
C ARG A 290 13.56 23.61 7.39
N LEU A 291 12.25 23.84 7.44
CA LEU A 291 11.51 24.53 6.39
C LEU A 291 11.88 26.02 6.31
N GLU A 292 12.00 26.69 7.45
CA GLU A 292 12.43 28.10 7.50
C GLU A 292 13.83 28.28 6.87
N ARG A 293 14.79 27.41 7.22
CA ARG A 293 16.14 27.42 6.61
C ARG A 293 16.13 27.13 5.11
N ALA A 294 15.18 26.36 4.63
CA ALA A 294 14.97 26.06 3.21
C ALA A 294 14.16 27.17 2.48
N GLY A 295 13.86 28.29 3.14
CA GLY A 295 13.19 29.45 2.56
C GLY A 295 11.67 29.31 2.42
N TYR A 296 11.04 28.39 3.13
CA TYR A 296 9.58 28.29 3.18
C TYR A 296 8.99 29.35 4.11
N LYS A 297 7.87 29.92 3.70
CA LYS A 297 7.07 30.85 4.51
C LYS A 297 5.90 30.09 5.12
N GLU A 298 5.86 30.01 6.46
CA GLU A 298 4.76 29.35 7.16
C GLU A 298 3.50 30.21 7.11
N VAL A 299 2.38 29.57 6.79
CA VAL A 299 1.06 30.18 6.76
C VAL A 299 0.07 29.34 7.55
N ASN A 300 -1.13 29.89 7.78
CA ASN A 300 -2.25 29.19 8.39
C ASN A 300 -3.54 29.57 7.66
N THR A 301 -4.21 28.59 7.07
CA THR A 301 -5.43 28.79 6.31
C THR A 301 -6.67 28.31 7.08
N PRO A 302 -7.87 28.85 6.82
CA PRO A 302 -9.09 28.44 7.51
C PRO A 302 -9.34 26.93 7.42
N LEU A 303 -10.00 26.39 8.45
CA LEU A 303 -10.39 24.97 8.50
C LEU A 303 -11.67 24.72 7.66
N LEU A 304 -12.60 25.67 7.64
CA LEU A 304 -13.89 25.58 6.97
C LEU A 304 -13.92 26.52 5.76
N TYR A 305 -14.33 25.99 4.63
CA TYR A 305 -14.53 26.74 3.41
C TYR A 305 -15.91 26.47 2.84
N ASP A 306 -16.45 27.48 2.13
CA ASP A 306 -17.65 27.33 1.33
C ASP A 306 -17.46 26.28 0.23
N ARG A 307 -18.49 25.50 -0.02
CA ARG A 307 -18.57 24.48 -1.09
C ARG A 307 -18.08 25.01 -2.44
N LYS A 308 -18.35 26.27 -2.75
CA LYS A 308 -17.98 26.91 -4.02
C LYS A 308 -16.48 26.80 -4.32
N LEU A 309 -15.60 26.97 -3.31
CA LEU A 309 -14.16 26.82 -3.49
C LEU A 309 -13.78 25.41 -3.93
N TRP A 310 -14.47 24.41 -3.38
CA TRP A 310 -14.24 23.01 -3.71
C TRP A 310 -14.78 22.63 -5.09
N GLU A 311 -15.87 23.26 -5.55
CA GLU A 311 -16.39 23.13 -6.91
C GLU A 311 -15.44 23.77 -7.92
N GLU A 312 -14.99 24.99 -7.69
CA GLU A 312 -14.07 25.71 -8.55
C GLU A 312 -12.74 24.93 -8.73
N SER A 313 -12.19 24.40 -7.66
CA SER A 313 -10.96 23.60 -7.67
C SER A 313 -11.14 22.17 -8.22
N GLY A 314 -12.37 21.68 -8.38
CA GLY A 314 -12.70 20.34 -8.85
C GLY A 314 -12.68 19.24 -7.78
N HIS A 315 -12.38 19.58 -6.54
CA HIS A 315 -12.37 18.61 -5.45
C HIS A 315 -13.76 18.11 -5.10
N TRP A 316 -14.79 18.95 -5.24
CA TRP A 316 -16.17 18.55 -4.94
C TRP A 316 -16.64 17.40 -5.80
N GLU A 317 -16.32 17.40 -7.09
CA GLU A 317 -16.69 16.34 -8.03
C GLU A 317 -15.95 15.04 -7.76
N LYS A 318 -14.64 15.12 -7.42
CA LYS A 318 -13.72 13.98 -7.35
C LYS A 318 -13.55 13.43 -5.95
N PHE A 319 -13.82 14.20 -4.90
CA PHE A 319 -13.42 13.89 -3.53
C PHE A 319 -14.52 14.05 -2.47
N ARG A 320 -15.76 14.41 -2.89
CA ARG A 320 -16.88 14.72 -1.98
C ARG A 320 -17.15 13.61 -0.96
N GLU A 321 -17.09 12.34 -1.38
CA GLU A 321 -17.38 11.20 -0.50
C GLU A 321 -16.41 11.10 0.70
N HIS A 322 -15.26 11.74 0.59
CA HIS A 322 -14.25 11.81 1.65
C HIS A 322 -14.26 13.13 2.43
N MET A 323 -15.25 13.99 2.23
CA MET A 323 -15.33 15.30 2.89
C MET A 323 -16.35 15.30 4.02
N PHE A 324 -15.99 15.95 5.13
CA PHE A 324 -16.96 16.34 6.15
C PHE A 324 -17.64 17.64 5.74
N THR A 325 -18.96 17.63 5.66
CA THR A 325 -19.76 18.79 5.26
C THR A 325 -20.69 19.22 6.39
N VAL A 326 -20.96 20.52 6.48
CA VAL A 326 -21.85 21.14 7.46
C VAL A 326 -22.79 22.09 6.73
N ASP A 327 -24.09 21.88 6.86
CA ASP A 327 -25.10 22.82 6.39
C ASP A 327 -25.40 23.85 7.49
N THR A 328 -25.34 25.13 7.13
CA THR A 328 -25.52 26.25 8.04
C THR A 328 -26.97 26.77 8.00
N GLN A 329 -27.36 27.54 9.01
CA GLN A 329 -28.74 28.10 9.09
C GLN A 329 -29.08 29.09 7.97
N ASP A 330 -28.07 29.70 7.35
CA ASP A 330 -28.17 30.60 6.19
C ASP A 330 -28.13 29.86 4.84
N GLU A 331 -28.45 28.55 4.84
CA GLU A 331 -28.57 27.69 3.65
C GLU A 331 -27.25 27.53 2.86
N ARG A 332 -26.08 27.68 3.54
CA ARG A 332 -24.77 27.43 2.91
C ARG A 332 -24.25 26.06 3.32
N THR A 333 -23.59 25.39 2.40
CA THR A 333 -22.84 24.16 2.70
C THR A 333 -21.36 24.52 2.83
N LEU A 334 -20.81 24.29 4.00
CA LEU A 334 -19.38 24.40 4.28
C LEU A 334 -18.77 23.00 4.28
N ALA A 335 -17.49 22.91 3.95
CA ALA A 335 -16.72 21.68 4.10
C ALA A 335 -15.46 21.92 4.95
N VAL A 336 -15.19 20.98 5.83
CA VAL A 336 -13.90 20.91 6.53
C VAL A 336 -12.82 20.54 5.52
N LYS A 337 -11.72 21.28 5.48
CA LYS A 337 -10.67 21.06 4.47
C LYS A 337 -10.08 19.66 4.54
N PRO A 338 -10.12 18.87 3.44
CA PRO A 338 -9.42 17.59 3.35
C PRO A 338 -7.95 17.76 2.92
N MET A 339 -7.58 18.95 2.44
CA MET A 339 -6.25 19.35 1.98
C MET A 339 -6.11 20.87 1.96
N ASN A 340 -4.88 21.38 1.85
CA ASN A 340 -4.58 22.82 1.98
C ASN A 340 -4.45 23.55 0.63
N CYS A 341 -4.29 22.82 -0.47
CA CYS A 341 -3.94 23.39 -1.78
C CYS A 341 -4.87 24.53 -2.26
N PRO A 342 -6.21 24.47 -2.20
CA PRO A 342 -7.04 25.60 -2.62
C PRO A 342 -6.84 26.86 -1.75
N GLY A 343 -6.60 26.66 -0.43
CA GLY A 343 -6.31 27.75 0.50
C GLY A 343 -5.00 28.48 0.15
N HIS A 344 -3.96 27.73 -0.20
CA HIS A 344 -2.68 28.29 -0.61
C HIS A 344 -2.78 29.06 -1.93
N VAL A 345 -3.59 28.58 -2.89
CA VAL A 345 -3.86 29.34 -4.12
C VAL A 345 -4.56 30.66 -3.80
N GLN A 346 -5.52 30.67 -2.84
CA GLN A 346 -6.16 31.94 -2.43
C GLN A 346 -5.15 32.92 -1.82
N LEU A 347 -4.14 32.44 -1.07
CA LEU A 347 -3.06 33.30 -0.56
C LEU A 347 -2.16 33.81 -1.69
N PHE A 348 -1.83 32.96 -2.66
CA PHE A 348 -1.03 33.35 -3.82
C PHE A 348 -1.71 34.48 -4.61
N ARG A 349 -3.02 34.42 -4.79
CA ARG A 349 -3.84 35.41 -5.52
C ARG A 349 -3.92 36.79 -4.85
N GLN A 350 -3.52 36.89 -3.57
CA GLN A 350 -3.57 38.18 -2.89
C GLN A 350 -2.45 39.11 -3.39
N GLY A 351 -2.86 40.24 -3.96
CA GLY A 351 -1.95 41.22 -4.56
C GLY A 351 -1.33 40.74 -5.89
N ILE A 352 -0.55 41.62 -6.49
CA ILE A 352 0.16 41.34 -7.77
C ILE A 352 1.42 40.56 -7.45
N LYS A 353 1.62 39.42 -8.11
CA LYS A 353 2.87 38.65 -8.09
C LYS A 353 3.64 38.88 -9.38
N SER A 354 4.95 38.92 -9.30
CA SER A 354 5.84 39.01 -10.46
C SER A 354 6.75 37.79 -10.55
N TYR A 355 7.36 37.55 -11.69
CA TYR A 355 8.36 36.49 -11.86
C TYR A 355 9.52 36.55 -10.85
N ARG A 356 9.79 37.73 -10.26
CA ARG A 356 10.82 37.92 -9.23
C ARG A 356 10.41 37.39 -7.86
N ASP A 357 9.13 37.20 -7.65
CA ASP A 357 8.58 36.60 -6.42
C ASP A 357 8.62 35.06 -6.44
N LEU A 358 8.95 34.49 -7.61
CA LEU A 358 9.01 33.02 -7.82
C LEU A 358 10.47 32.53 -7.75
N PRO A 359 10.72 31.34 -7.21
CA PRO A 359 9.73 30.41 -6.61
C PRO A 359 9.22 30.92 -5.27
N LEU A 360 7.90 30.88 -5.07
CA LEU A 360 7.27 31.19 -3.79
C LEU A 360 6.90 29.88 -3.07
N ARG A 361 7.59 29.61 -1.95
CA ARG A 361 7.41 28.41 -1.15
C ARG A 361 6.53 28.73 0.08
N ILE A 362 5.32 28.18 0.10
CA ILE A 362 4.35 28.36 1.19
C ILE A 362 4.19 27.01 1.91
N ALA A 363 4.38 26.96 3.23
CA ALA A 363 4.23 25.78 4.04
C ALA A 363 3.15 25.97 5.12
N GLU A 364 2.43 24.91 5.44
CA GLU A 364 1.42 24.90 6.50
C GLU A 364 1.45 23.55 7.23
N PHE A 365 1.48 23.60 8.57
CA PHE A 365 1.10 22.43 9.37
C PHE A 365 -0.42 22.41 9.44
N GLY A 366 -1.03 21.97 8.35
CA GLY A 366 -2.46 22.09 8.09
C GLY A 366 -3.26 20.95 8.68
N SER A 367 -4.16 21.27 9.63
CA SER A 367 -5.13 20.28 10.11
C SER A 367 -6.14 19.96 9.01
N CYS A 368 -6.17 18.70 8.59
CA CYS A 368 -7.03 18.18 7.54
C CYS A 368 -7.94 17.07 8.08
N HIS A 369 -9.13 16.95 7.49
CA HIS A 369 -10.08 15.91 7.87
C HIS A 369 -10.57 15.17 6.62
N ARG A 370 -10.53 13.83 6.67
CA ARG A 370 -11.04 12.97 5.60
C ARG A 370 -11.99 11.94 6.16
N TYR A 371 -13.17 11.82 5.57
CA TYR A 371 -14.14 10.81 5.95
C TYR A 371 -13.68 9.43 5.45
N GLU A 372 -12.76 8.83 6.19
CA GLU A 372 -12.32 7.46 5.96
C GLU A 372 -13.37 6.47 6.47
N PRO A 373 -13.67 5.38 5.72
CA PRO A 373 -14.56 4.32 6.20
C PRO A 373 -14.05 3.73 7.51
N SER A 374 -14.95 3.40 8.44
CA SER A 374 -14.57 2.88 9.76
C SER A 374 -13.68 1.63 9.70
N GLY A 375 -13.96 0.74 8.75
CA GLY A 375 -13.16 -0.48 8.53
C GLY A 375 -11.75 -0.25 7.97
N ALA A 376 -11.45 0.97 7.48
CA ALA A 376 -10.14 1.34 6.97
C ALA A 376 -9.26 2.04 8.01
N LEU A 377 -9.82 2.42 9.17
CA LEU A 377 -9.08 3.12 10.22
C LEU A 377 -8.02 2.21 10.86
N HIS A 378 -6.82 2.76 11.07
CA HIS A 378 -5.71 2.01 11.65
C HIS A 378 -4.83 2.90 12.52
N GLY A 379 -5.32 3.25 13.71
CA GLY A 379 -4.61 4.10 14.67
C GLY A 379 -4.12 5.40 14.03
N LEU A 380 -2.86 5.76 14.27
CA LEU A 380 -2.21 6.93 13.67
C LEU A 380 -1.91 6.77 12.18
N MET A 381 -1.82 5.52 11.66
CA MET A 381 -1.46 5.24 10.27
C MET A 381 -2.55 5.65 9.27
N ARG A 382 -3.82 5.55 9.67
CA ARG A 382 -4.97 5.98 8.88
C ARG A 382 -6.05 6.54 9.77
N ALA A 383 -6.05 7.85 9.89
CA ALA A 383 -6.91 8.64 10.76
C ALA A 383 -7.90 9.49 9.93
N ARG A 384 -8.97 9.99 10.56
CA ARG A 384 -9.90 10.95 9.98
C ARG A 384 -9.47 12.39 10.19
N ALA A 385 -8.84 12.68 11.32
CA ALA A 385 -8.23 13.98 11.64
C ALA A 385 -6.72 13.81 11.71
N PHE A 386 -5.98 14.62 10.96
CA PHE A 386 -4.52 14.57 10.90
C PHE A 386 -3.95 15.92 10.48
N THR A 387 -2.69 16.16 10.79
CA THR A 387 -1.98 17.38 10.42
C THR A 387 -0.93 17.03 9.36
N GLN A 388 -1.02 17.66 8.20
CA GLN A 388 -0.01 17.51 7.13
C GLN A 388 1.13 18.52 7.32
N ASP A 389 2.36 18.11 7.01
CA ASP A 389 3.51 18.99 6.76
C ASP A 389 3.46 19.49 5.30
N ASP A 390 2.36 20.07 4.93
CA ASP A 390 2.02 20.40 3.57
C ASP A 390 2.74 21.67 3.10
N ALA A 391 3.18 21.68 1.85
CA ALA A 391 3.64 22.93 1.24
C ALA A 391 3.38 22.95 -0.26
N HIS A 392 3.26 24.17 -0.77
CA HIS A 392 3.04 24.43 -2.18
C HIS A 392 4.10 25.43 -2.67
N ILE A 393 4.77 25.04 -3.75
CA ILE A 393 5.78 25.87 -4.39
C ILE A 393 5.17 26.39 -5.69
N PHE A 394 4.94 27.69 -5.76
CA PHE A 394 4.54 28.35 -7.00
C PHE A 394 5.80 28.76 -7.74
N CYS A 395 6.00 28.26 -8.94
CA CYS A 395 7.22 28.44 -9.71
C CYS A 395 6.93 28.61 -11.21
N THR A 396 7.95 28.97 -11.99
CA THR A 396 7.90 28.87 -13.45
C THR A 396 8.21 27.43 -13.87
N GLU A 397 7.97 27.11 -15.13
CA GLU A 397 8.28 25.77 -15.67
C GLU A 397 9.77 25.45 -15.61
N GLU A 398 10.62 26.43 -15.86
CA GLU A 398 12.07 26.29 -15.82
C GLU A 398 12.61 26.01 -14.41
N GLN A 399 11.83 26.40 -13.38
CA GLN A 399 12.21 26.19 -11.99
C GLN A 399 11.80 24.81 -11.45
N ILE A 400 10.99 24.01 -12.16
CA ILE A 400 10.51 22.70 -11.68
C ILE A 400 11.69 21.79 -11.30
N THR A 401 12.70 21.69 -12.15
CA THR A 401 13.85 20.79 -11.92
C THR A 401 14.61 21.19 -10.67
N SER A 402 15.00 22.47 -10.56
CA SER A 402 15.77 22.97 -9.41
C SER A 402 14.99 22.86 -8.09
N GLU A 403 13.68 23.14 -8.11
CA GLU A 403 12.85 23.00 -6.90
C GLU A 403 12.67 21.53 -6.49
N THR A 404 12.60 20.61 -7.46
CA THR A 404 12.57 19.17 -7.20
C THR A 404 13.87 18.67 -6.57
N GLU A 405 15.03 19.10 -7.08
CA GLU A 405 16.35 18.76 -6.51
C GLU A 405 16.45 19.25 -5.06
N ILE A 406 16.14 20.52 -4.80
CA ILE A 406 16.16 21.13 -3.46
C ILE A 406 15.22 20.36 -2.50
N PHE A 407 14.05 19.97 -2.97
CA PHE A 407 13.12 19.18 -2.17
C PHE A 407 13.67 17.78 -1.84
N CYS A 408 14.23 17.09 -2.83
CA CYS A 408 14.80 15.75 -2.64
C CYS A 408 15.96 15.76 -1.64
N ASP A 409 16.85 16.74 -1.71
CA ASP A 409 17.96 16.92 -0.76
C ASP A 409 17.44 17.18 0.66
N LEU A 410 16.45 18.08 0.79
CA LEU A 410 15.83 18.38 2.08
C LEU A 410 15.17 17.15 2.71
N LEU A 411 14.42 16.39 1.90
CA LEU A 411 13.75 15.17 2.33
C LEU A 411 14.74 14.12 2.82
N GLN A 412 15.83 13.88 2.06
CA GLN A 412 16.85 12.90 2.44
C GLN A 412 17.51 13.26 3.78
N VAL A 413 17.86 14.53 3.98
CA VAL A 413 18.44 15.01 5.25
C VAL A 413 17.46 14.79 6.40
N ILE A 414 16.19 15.15 6.22
CA ILE A 414 15.16 14.98 7.27
C ILE A 414 14.99 13.49 7.62
N TYR A 415 14.86 12.62 6.62
CA TYR A 415 14.70 11.19 6.88
C TYR A 415 15.92 10.59 7.58
N ALA A 416 17.13 10.98 7.20
CA ALA A 416 18.37 10.55 7.88
C ALA A 416 18.40 10.99 9.34
N ASP A 417 17.98 12.21 9.67
CA ASP A 417 17.91 12.73 11.05
C ASP A 417 16.92 11.93 11.92
N PHE A 418 15.85 11.37 11.32
CA PHE A 418 14.90 10.49 11.99
C PHE A 418 15.32 9.00 11.97
N GLY A 419 16.46 8.65 11.36
CA GLY A 419 17.02 7.30 11.35
C GLY A 419 16.59 6.43 10.16
N PHE A 420 16.02 7.01 9.12
CA PHE A 420 15.67 6.30 7.88
C PHE A 420 16.73 6.52 6.81
N SER A 421 17.46 5.46 6.47
CA SER A 421 18.50 5.48 5.43
C SER A 421 18.11 4.76 4.14
N ASP A 422 17.10 3.88 4.19
CA ASP A 422 16.59 3.13 3.05
C ASP A 422 15.28 3.77 2.57
N VAL A 423 15.40 4.56 1.49
CA VAL A 423 14.28 5.31 0.89
C VAL A 423 14.18 4.93 -0.58
N SER A 424 13.07 4.32 -0.97
CA SER A 424 12.79 4.04 -2.38
C SER A 424 11.85 5.08 -2.97
N VAL A 425 12.01 5.34 -4.27
CA VAL A 425 11.20 6.33 -5.00
C VAL A 425 10.33 5.60 -6.01
N LYS A 426 9.05 5.95 -6.07
CA LYS A 426 8.11 5.49 -7.09
C LYS A 426 7.63 6.69 -7.90
N PHE A 427 7.53 6.51 -9.21
CA PHE A 427 6.90 7.46 -10.12
C PHE A 427 5.50 6.97 -10.47
N SER A 428 4.49 7.73 -10.09
CA SER A 428 3.08 7.44 -10.35
C SER A 428 2.56 8.35 -11.45
N ASP A 429 2.18 7.74 -12.56
CA ASP A 429 1.72 8.42 -13.77
C ASP A 429 0.20 8.67 -13.75
N ARG A 430 -0.34 9.10 -14.88
CA ARG A 430 -1.74 9.50 -15.07
C ARG A 430 -2.75 8.41 -14.72
N PRO A 431 -3.72 8.68 -13.82
CA PRO A 431 -4.82 7.77 -13.55
C PRO A 431 -5.88 7.81 -14.65
N THR A 432 -6.75 6.79 -14.69
CA THR A 432 -7.88 6.72 -15.63
C THR A 432 -8.84 7.90 -15.47
N ILE A 433 -9.14 8.28 -14.21
CA ILE A 433 -10.02 9.43 -13.89
C ILE A 433 -9.12 10.61 -13.50
N ARG A 434 -9.01 11.60 -14.39
CA ARG A 434 -8.11 12.75 -14.20
C ARG A 434 -8.74 14.06 -14.68
N ALA A 435 -8.16 15.17 -14.28
CA ALA A 435 -8.44 16.52 -14.77
C ALA A 435 -7.33 16.96 -15.74
N GLY A 436 -7.64 17.92 -16.62
CA GLY A 436 -6.71 18.43 -17.62
C GLY A 436 -6.66 17.58 -18.90
N ALA A 437 -6.16 18.20 -19.96
CA ALA A 437 -6.00 17.55 -21.26
C ALA A 437 -4.73 16.67 -21.31
N ASP A 438 -4.67 15.72 -22.23
CA ASP A 438 -3.56 14.77 -22.31
C ASP A 438 -2.20 15.45 -22.52
N TYR A 439 -2.14 16.53 -23.30
CA TYR A 439 -0.89 17.28 -23.51
C TYR A 439 -0.35 17.92 -22.20
N VAL A 440 -1.23 18.30 -21.27
CA VAL A 440 -0.84 18.82 -19.95
C VAL A 440 -0.18 17.72 -19.12
N TRP A 441 -0.74 16.50 -19.19
CA TRP A 441 -0.19 15.33 -18.54
C TRP A 441 1.18 14.92 -19.10
N GLU A 442 1.31 14.88 -20.42
CA GLU A 442 2.60 14.60 -21.08
C GLU A 442 3.68 15.58 -20.65
N LYS A 443 3.30 16.86 -20.55
CA LYS A 443 4.19 17.93 -20.11
C LYS A 443 4.61 17.75 -18.64
N SER A 444 3.65 17.47 -17.76
CA SER A 444 3.87 17.27 -16.33
C SER A 444 4.74 16.05 -16.04
N GLU A 445 4.43 14.91 -16.68
CA GLU A 445 5.19 13.67 -16.55
C GLU A 445 6.63 13.86 -17.05
N THR A 446 6.80 14.48 -18.22
CA THR A 446 8.12 14.74 -18.80
C THR A 446 8.95 15.66 -17.88
N ALA A 447 8.33 16.70 -17.32
CA ALA A 447 9.02 17.64 -16.41
C ALA A 447 9.47 16.92 -15.13
N LEU A 448 8.59 16.09 -14.54
CA LEU A 448 8.89 15.38 -13.29
C LEU A 448 9.92 14.27 -13.50
N ILE A 449 9.88 13.54 -14.62
CA ILE A 449 10.91 12.55 -14.99
C ILE A 449 12.27 13.21 -15.12
N LYS A 450 12.37 14.30 -15.89
CA LYS A 450 13.63 15.06 -16.02
C LYS A 450 14.17 15.52 -14.67
N ALA A 451 13.29 15.97 -13.79
CA ALA A 451 13.67 16.48 -12.48
C ALA A 451 14.20 15.37 -11.56
N VAL A 452 13.56 14.19 -11.54
CA VAL A 452 14.04 13.06 -10.71
C VAL A 452 15.34 12.47 -11.24
N GLU A 453 15.52 12.45 -12.57
CA GLU A 453 16.78 12.02 -13.20
C GLU A 453 17.92 13.01 -12.90
N ALA A 454 17.65 14.31 -12.95
CA ALA A 454 18.61 15.36 -12.59
C ALA A 454 19.02 15.27 -11.12
N ALA A 455 18.09 14.94 -10.22
CA ALA A 455 18.36 14.67 -8.81
C ALA A 455 19.13 13.36 -8.57
N GLY A 456 19.44 12.58 -9.62
CA GLY A 456 20.20 11.33 -9.52
C GLY A 456 19.46 10.20 -8.82
N LEU A 457 18.14 10.28 -8.68
CA LEU A 457 17.33 9.31 -7.99
C LEU A 457 16.89 8.18 -8.92
N LYS A 458 17.02 6.94 -8.44
CA LYS A 458 16.43 5.77 -9.11
C LYS A 458 14.99 5.62 -8.67
N TYR A 459 14.10 5.40 -9.61
CA TYR A 459 12.68 5.20 -9.34
C TYR A 459 12.14 3.94 -10.00
N SER A 460 11.04 3.41 -9.45
CA SER A 460 10.21 2.38 -10.07
C SER A 460 8.90 3.00 -10.55
N LEU A 461 8.34 2.46 -11.64
CA LEU A 461 7.04 2.89 -12.14
C LEU A 461 5.91 2.34 -11.26
N ASN A 462 4.89 3.16 -11.01
CA ASN A 462 3.67 2.83 -10.31
C ASN A 462 2.47 3.31 -11.15
N PRO A 463 2.09 2.56 -12.21
CA PRO A 463 1.17 3.03 -13.22
C PRO A 463 -0.23 3.33 -12.69
N GLY A 464 -0.79 4.48 -13.10
CA GLY A 464 -2.16 4.86 -12.81
C GLY A 464 -2.41 5.43 -11.42
N GLU A 465 -1.38 5.58 -10.58
CA GLU A 465 -1.51 5.99 -9.18
C GLU A 465 -1.22 7.49 -8.95
N GLY A 466 -1.10 8.28 -10.01
CA GLY A 466 -0.97 9.74 -9.93
C GLY A 466 -2.18 10.40 -9.27
N ALA A 467 -2.01 11.66 -8.83
CA ALA A 467 -3.15 12.45 -8.37
C ALA A 467 -4.06 12.82 -9.55
N PHE A 468 -5.33 13.13 -9.29
CA PHE A 468 -6.25 13.48 -10.39
C PHE A 468 -5.85 14.75 -11.19
N TYR A 469 -4.95 15.56 -10.64
CA TYR A 469 -4.46 16.82 -11.23
C TYR A 469 -3.00 16.78 -11.70
N GLY A 470 -2.25 15.72 -11.39
CA GLY A 470 -0.84 15.63 -11.84
C GLY A 470 -0.11 14.35 -11.41
N PRO A 471 1.01 14.04 -12.09
CA PRO A 471 1.87 12.92 -11.72
C PRO A 471 2.56 13.19 -10.39
N LYS A 472 3.02 12.12 -9.70
CA LYS A 472 3.68 12.26 -8.42
C LYS A 472 4.91 11.37 -8.26
N LEU A 473 5.87 11.85 -7.49
CA LEU A 473 6.89 11.04 -6.85
C LEU A 473 6.41 10.63 -5.46
N GLU A 474 6.58 9.38 -5.13
CA GLU A 474 6.30 8.83 -3.81
C GLU A 474 7.59 8.35 -3.17
N PHE A 475 7.86 8.82 -1.95
CA PHE A 475 9.02 8.41 -1.18
C PHE A 475 8.58 7.43 -0.12
N VAL A 476 9.13 6.22 -0.22
CA VAL A 476 8.76 5.07 0.60
C VAL A 476 9.90 4.76 1.55
N LEU A 477 9.61 4.87 2.84
CA LEU A 477 10.53 4.53 3.92
C LEU A 477 10.47 3.03 4.19
N ARG A 478 11.62 2.40 4.37
CA ARG A 478 11.71 1.04 4.89
C ARG A 478 12.08 1.06 6.37
N ASP A 479 11.25 0.42 7.20
CA ASP A 479 11.48 0.36 8.64
C ASP A 479 12.47 -0.76 9.03
N ALA A 480 12.80 -0.80 10.33
CA ALA A 480 13.77 -1.72 10.92
C ALA A 480 13.41 -3.22 10.75
N ILE A 481 12.17 -3.55 10.41
CA ILE A 481 11.72 -4.93 10.15
C ILE A 481 11.35 -5.17 8.69
N GLY A 482 11.72 -4.24 7.80
CA GLY A 482 11.60 -4.37 6.35
C GLY A 482 10.20 -4.09 5.79
N ARG A 483 9.33 -3.33 6.51
CA ARG A 483 8.05 -2.88 5.98
C ARG A 483 8.21 -1.55 5.26
N ASP A 484 7.47 -1.38 4.18
CA ASP A 484 7.48 -0.19 3.35
C ASP A 484 6.34 0.77 3.78
N TRP A 485 6.69 2.05 3.96
CA TRP A 485 5.78 3.12 4.37
C TRP A 485 5.88 4.31 3.43
N GLN A 486 4.85 4.54 2.63
CA GLN A 486 4.76 5.76 1.83
C GLN A 486 4.52 6.96 2.75
N CYS A 487 5.43 7.94 2.69
CA CYS A 487 5.38 9.17 3.48
C CYS A 487 5.49 10.40 2.58
N GLY A 488 6.68 10.67 2.05
CA GLY A 488 6.93 11.84 1.23
C GLY A 488 6.26 11.76 -0.14
N THR A 489 5.83 12.92 -0.64
CA THR A 489 5.29 13.08 -1.99
C THR A 489 5.73 14.39 -2.61
N LEU A 490 5.92 14.39 -3.91
CA LEU A 490 6.06 15.60 -4.73
C LEU A 490 5.19 15.43 -5.98
N GLN A 491 4.33 16.42 -6.27
CA GLN A 491 3.38 16.38 -7.38
C GLN A 491 3.51 17.64 -8.20
N VAL A 492 3.45 17.51 -9.52
CA VAL A 492 3.50 18.66 -10.45
C VAL A 492 2.10 18.94 -10.98
N ASP A 493 1.60 20.13 -10.73
CA ASP A 493 0.24 20.55 -11.04
C ASP A 493 0.20 21.81 -11.90
N PHE A 494 -0.35 21.67 -13.10
CA PHE A 494 -0.68 22.75 -14.01
C PHE A 494 -2.17 23.11 -14.00
N VAL A 495 -3.00 22.31 -13.31
CA VAL A 495 -4.46 22.36 -13.37
C VAL A 495 -5.06 23.30 -12.34
N LEU A 496 -4.67 23.18 -11.06
CA LEU A 496 -5.24 24.01 -9.99
C LEU A 496 -4.95 25.51 -10.16
N PRO A 497 -3.73 25.94 -10.54
CA PRO A 497 -3.48 27.35 -10.82
C PRO A 497 -4.40 27.93 -11.90
N GLU A 498 -4.69 27.17 -12.95
CA GLU A 498 -5.62 27.57 -14.00
C GLU A 498 -7.06 27.64 -13.49
N ARG A 499 -7.54 26.57 -12.83
CA ARG A 499 -8.92 26.49 -12.33
C ARG A 499 -9.26 27.56 -11.30
N LEU A 500 -8.30 27.92 -10.46
CA LEU A 500 -8.45 28.93 -9.40
C LEU A 500 -7.94 30.30 -9.80
N ASP A 501 -7.65 30.52 -11.09
CA ASP A 501 -7.24 31.82 -11.65
C ASP A 501 -6.03 32.45 -10.97
N ALA A 502 -4.98 31.65 -10.70
CA ALA A 502 -3.71 32.13 -10.18
C ALA A 502 -2.83 32.67 -11.30
N GLU A 503 -2.33 33.91 -11.17
CA GLU A 503 -1.52 34.58 -12.19
C GLU A 503 -0.32 35.32 -11.57
N TYR A 504 0.76 35.44 -12.37
CA TYR A 504 1.87 36.32 -12.07
C TYR A 504 2.25 37.11 -13.32
N VAL A 505 2.94 38.25 -13.15
CA VAL A 505 3.44 39.07 -14.26
C VAL A 505 4.83 38.58 -14.63
N GLY A 506 5.02 38.12 -15.85
CA GLY A 506 6.28 37.66 -16.40
C GLY A 506 7.28 38.81 -16.67
N GLU A 507 8.49 38.46 -17.08
CA GLU A 507 9.52 39.43 -17.51
C GLU A 507 9.08 40.22 -18.75
N ASP A 508 8.24 39.61 -19.58
CA ASP A 508 7.62 40.20 -20.76
C ASP A 508 6.48 41.22 -20.44
N GLY A 509 6.16 41.39 -19.14
CA GLY A 509 5.07 42.23 -18.68
C GLY A 509 3.67 41.64 -18.90
N GLN A 510 3.58 40.38 -19.39
CA GLN A 510 2.31 39.71 -19.59
C GLN A 510 1.94 38.83 -18.35
N LYS A 511 0.68 38.45 -18.28
CA LYS A 511 0.20 37.54 -17.26
C LYS A 511 0.45 36.07 -17.65
N HIS A 512 1.01 35.31 -16.73
CA HIS A 512 1.31 33.90 -16.89
C HIS A 512 0.70 33.08 -15.75
N ARG A 513 0.46 31.79 -15.98
CA ARG A 513 0.05 30.83 -14.97
C ARG A 513 1.29 30.20 -14.30
N PRO A 514 1.41 30.20 -12.99
CA PRO A 514 2.49 29.47 -12.33
C PRO A 514 2.25 27.95 -12.44
N VAL A 515 3.32 27.19 -12.32
CA VAL A 515 3.24 25.76 -11.97
C VAL A 515 3.16 25.66 -10.46
N MET A 516 2.40 24.71 -9.94
CA MET A 516 2.28 24.44 -8.53
C MET A 516 2.87 23.07 -8.21
N LEU A 517 3.89 23.04 -7.35
CA LEU A 517 4.42 21.79 -6.83
C LEU A 517 3.80 21.56 -5.45
N HIS A 518 3.07 20.45 -5.29
CA HIS A 518 2.57 20.01 -4.00
C HIS A 518 3.59 19.08 -3.37
N ARG A 519 3.97 19.32 -2.13
CA ARG A 519 4.90 18.44 -1.43
C ARG A 519 4.54 18.21 0.02
N ALA A 520 4.77 17.00 0.48
CA ALA A 520 4.84 16.63 1.90
C ALA A 520 6.10 15.78 2.11
N ILE A 521 6.74 15.91 3.28
CA ILE A 521 7.91 15.10 3.65
C ILE A 521 7.46 13.99 4.61
N LEU A 522 6.75 14.35 5.68
CA LEU A 522 6.23 13.39 6.65
C LEU A 522 4.94 12.71 6.19
N GLY A 523 4.19 13.40 5.33
CA GLY A 523 2.84 13.04 4.90
C GLY A 523 1.80 13.54 5.92
N SER A 524 1.75 12.98 7.11
CA SER A 524 1.10 13.58 8.28
C SER A 524 1.91 13.31 9.54
N PHE A 525 1.76 14.19 10.54
CA PHE A 525 2.43 14.03 11.83
C PHE A 525 2.01 12.73 12.51
N GLU A 526 0.72 12.43 12.52
CA GLU A 526 0.16 11.22 13.11
C GLU A 526 0.79 9.97 12.51
N ARG A 527 0.72 9.83 11.18
CA ARG A 527 1.28 8.68 10.47
C ARG A 527 2.79 8.55 10.67
N PHE A 528 3.52 9.65 10.59
CA PHE A 528 4.96 9.64 10.74
C PHE A 528 5.39 9.29 12.17
N ILE A 529 4.72 9.83 13.19
CA ILE A 529 4.98 9.47 14.60
C ILE A 529 4.65 7.99 14.84
N GLY A 530 3.57 7.48 14.26
CA GLY A 530 3.26 6.05 14.31
C GLY A 530 4.39 5.20 13.72
N ILE A 531 4.91 5.58 12.54
CA ILE A 531 6.04 4.90 11.89
C ILE A 531 7.31 4.98 12.74
N LEU A 532 7.60 6.14 13.35
CA LEU A 532 8.75 6.32 14.25
C LEU A 532 8.64 5.40 15.47
N LEU A 533 7.47 5.34 16.10
CA LEU A 533 7.23 4.46 17.26
C LEU A 533 7.49 3.00 16.89
N GLU A 534 6.99 2.53 15.75
CA GLU A 534 7.18 1.16 15.28
C GLU A 534 8.62 0.89 14.85
N ASN A 535 9.27 1.83 14.15
CA ASN A 535 10.66 1.70 13.74
C ASN A 535 11.60 1.55 14.94
N HIS A 536 11.42 2.38 15.95
CA HIS A 536 12.23 2.38 17.16
C HIS A 536 11.73 1.42 18.26
N ALA A 537 10.63 0.69 18.05
CA ALA A 537 9.99 -0.14 19.07
C ALA A 537 9.74 0.62 20.38
N GLY A 538 9.30 1.88 20.29
CA GLY A 538 9.09 2.79 21.43
C GLY A 538 10.37 3.40 22.01
N LYS A 539 11.55 2.91 21.64
CA LYS A 539 12.85 3.42 22.14
C LYS A 539 13.31 4.62 21.30
N MET A 540 12.62 5.74 21.46
CA MET A 540 12.87 6.94 20.66
C MET A 540 14.30 7.48 20.85
N PRO A 541 14.88 8.11 19.80
CA PRO A 541 16.13 8.86 19.94
C PRO A 541 16.04 9.88 21.07
N LEU A 542 17.16 10.11 21.78
CA LEU A 542 17.17 10.94 22.99
C LEU A 542 16.55 12.34 22.77
N TRP A 543 16.76 12.94 21.62
CA TRP A 543 16.23 14.27 21.30
C TRP A 543 14.69 14.27 21.13
N LEU A 544 14.08 13.12 20.76
CA LEU A 544 12.62 12.94 20.64
C LEU A 544 12.00 12.35 21.91
N ALA A 545 12.79 11.79 22.81
CA ALA A 545 12.26 11.16 24.02
C ALA A 545 11.46 12.18 24.86
N PRO A 546 10.21 11.91 25.24
CA PRO A 546 9.42 12.82 26.08
C PRO A 546 10.05 13.03 27.46
N ILE A 547 10.73 12.01 27.98
CA ILE A 547 11.54 12.03 29.18
C ILE A 547 12.95 11.62 28.78
N GLN A 548 13.92 12.50 28.99
CA GLN A 548 15.33 12.25 28.63
C GLN A 548 16.14 11.74 29.82
N VAL A 549 15.75 12.13 31.03
CA VAL A 549 16.42 11.75 32.27
C VAL A 549 15.35 11.46 33.33
N VAL A 550 15.55 10.39 34.10
CA VAL A 550 14.78 10.13 35.33
C VAL A 550 15.73 10.31 36.50
N ILE A 551 15.34 11.16 37.47
CA ILE A 551 16.04 11.38 38.71
C ILE A 551 15.23 10.66 39.80
N ALA A 552 15.83 9.58 40.35
CA ALA A 552 15.14 8.77 41.36
C ALA A 552 15.97 8.73 42.67
N THR A 553 15.32 8.87 43.81
CA THR A 553 15.95 8.74 45.13
C THR A 553 15.64 7.37 45.73
N ILE A 554 16.60 6.81 46.47
CA ILE A 554 16.42 5.55 47.20
C ILE A 554 15.94 5.81 48.62
N THR A 555 16.32 6.96 49.17
CA THR A 555 15.95 7.38 50.52
C THR A 555 15.58 8.85 50.56
N ASP A 556 14.70 9.23 51.47
CA ASP A 556 14.23 10.61 51.63
C ASP A 556 15.36 11.60 51.96
N ALA A 557 16.47 11.11 52.54
CA ALA A 557 17.65 11.94 52.85
C ALA A 557 18.31 12.54 51.58
N SER A 558 18.02 11.99 50.41
CA SER A 558 18.56 12.47 49.15
C SER A 558 17.60 13.41 48.37
N ASN A 559 16.39 13.65 48.88
CA ASN A 559 15.38 14.40 48.15
C ASN A 559 15.78 15.86 47.88
N GLU A 560 16.36 16.57 48.88
CA GLU A 560 16.83 17.95 48.70
C GLU A 560 17.89 18.04 47.58
N TYR A 561 18.84 17.09 47.53
CA TYR A 561 19.85 17.05 46.48
C TYR A 561 19.25 16.69 45.14
N ALA A 562 18.25 15.79 45.10
CA ALA A 562 17.54 15.46 43.87
C ALA A 562 16.79 16.68 43.30
N ASP A 563 16.22 17.53 44.15
CA ASP A 563 15.60 18.78 43.72
C ASP A 563 16.62 19.79 43.16
N GLU A 564 17.82 19.88 43.77
CA GLU A 564 18.91 20.70 43.18
C GLU A 564 19.33 20.22 41.80
N VAL A 565 19.50 18.91 41.64
CA VAL A 565 19.82 18.29 40.34
C VAL A 565 18.70 18.53 39.34
N ALA A 566 17.44 18.32 39.72
CA ALA A 566 16.27 18.57 38.88
C ALA A 566 16.21 20.02 38.37
N ASN A 567 16.49 21.00 39.28
CA ASN A 567 16.57 22.40 38.91
C ASN A 567 17.71 22.72 37.91
N ALA A 568 18.85 22.07 38.03
CA ALA A 568 19.96 22.22 37.12
C ALA A 568 19.63 21.64 35.74
N VAL A 569 19.02 20.45 35.72
CA VAL A 569 18.52 19.77 34.51
C VAL A 569 17.48 20.61 33.79
N LEU A 570 16.51 21.19 34.53
CA LEU A 570 15.48 22.08 34.01
C LEU A 570 16.09 23.31 33.32
N LYS A 571 17.04 23.96 33.99
CA LYS A 571 17.75 25.14 33.43
C LYS A 571 18.51 24.83 32.16
N SER A 572 18.93 23.59 31.99
CA SER A 572 19.61 23.10 30.78
C SER A 572 18.64 22.73 29.64
N GLY A 573 17.33 22.88 29.84
CA GLY A 573 16.31 22.56 28.83
C GLY A 573 16.10 21.07 28.59
N ILE A 574 16.58 20.21 29.51
CA ILE A 574 16.45 18.76 29.44
C ILE A 574 15.10 18.35 30.06
N ARG A 575 14.36 17.49 29.35
CA ARG A 575 13.08 16.93 29.85
C ARG A 575 13.37 15.80 30.83
N PHE A 576 12.84 15.91 32.02
CA PHE A 576 13.10 14.94 33.10
C PHE A 576 11.85 14.57 33.86
N GLU A 577 11.92 13.47 34.56
CA GLU A 577 10.95 13.04 35.59
C GLU A 577 11.68 12.92 36.93
N LEU A 578 11.08 13.42 38.00
CA LEU A 578 11.61 13.32 39.34
C LEU A 578 10.75 12.31 40.13
N ASP A 579 11.37 11.21 40.56
CA ASP A 579 10.75 10.15 41.35
C ASP A 579 11.38 10.13 42.77
N LEU A 580 10.62 10.58 43.70
CA LEU A 580 11.01 10.67 45.11
C LEU A 580 10.41 9.53 45.97
N ARG A 581 9.97 8.46 45.36
CA ARG A 581 9.36 7.31 46.05
C ARG A 581 10.38 6.37 46.66
#